data_a576c4f84529a026a73e097fb336d802
#
_entry.id   a576c4f84529a026a73e097fb336d802
#
_cell.length_a   1.000
_cell.length_b   1.000
_cell.length_c   1.000
_cell.angle_alpha   90.00
_cell.angle_beta   90.00
_cell.angle_gamma   90.00
#
_symmetry.space_group_name_H-M   'P 1'
#
loop_
_entity.id
_entity.type
_entity.pdbx_description
1 polymer ?
#
loop_
_entity_poly.entity_id
_entity_poly.type
_entity_poly.pdbx_seq_one_letter_code
_entity_poly.pdbx_strand_id
1 'polypeptide(L)'
;MIQIVCILGSSWGATRWSRKGLAIALVAILPIIGTIMMLTVPRQHKGVLLFGYYLVSCLAAITPLIYTWHVQNTAGDTKKKCTSAMVFIGMCTGNVIGPLLYSVDDAPLYRPGLISNLVMFALVAIIALLIPMYLALLNKRHAKRREELGKSAIRIDESMLKKKEMTQKGVEMEAQDQRQEQDNGFSDLTDMKNEDFIYVY
;
A
#
# COMPACT_ATOMS: atom_id res chain seq x y z
N MET A 1 2.56 -2.68 22.34
CA MET A 1 2.99 -4.04 21.92
C MET A 1 2.22 -4.55 20.71
N ILE A 2 0.86 -4.57 20.70
CA ILE A 2 0.05 -5.06 19.59
C ILE A 2 0.38 -4.37 18.26
N GLN A 3 0.53 -3.05 18.24
CA GLN A 3 0.91 -2.29 17.05
C GLN A 3 2.23 -2.77 16.42
N ILE A 4 3.25 -3.04 17.23
CA ILE A 4 4.54 -3.53 16.75
C ILE A 4 4.39 -4.88 16.07
N VAL A 5 3.64 -5.81 16.69
CA VAL A 5 3.36 -7.13 16.12
C VAL A 5 2.59 -6.99 14.81
N CYS A 6 1.58 -6.11 14.74
CA CYS A 6 0.82 -5.86 13.53
C CYS A 6 1.69 -5.25 12.41
N ILE A 7 2.56 -4.29 12.73
CA ILE A 7 3.47 -3.66 11.75
C ILE A 7 4.44 -4.69 11.19
N LEU A 8 5.12 -5.44 12.05
CA LEU A 8 6.08 -6.45 11.62
C LEU A 8 5.42 -7.61 10.87
N GLY A 9 4.28 -8.10 11.39
CA GLY A 9 3.53 -9.18 10.78
C GLY A 9 2.96 -8.80 9.40
N SER A 10 2.39 -7.61 9.27
CA SER A 10 1.86 -7.11 7.99
C SER A 10 2.96 -6.86 6.96
N SER A 11 4.09 -6.31 7.38
CA SER A 11 5.25 -6.09 6.52
C SER A 11 5.85 -7.41 6.04
N TRP A 12 5.99 -8.40 6.93
CA TRP A 12 6.44 -9.75 6.57
C TRP A 12 5.44 -10.43 5.61
N GLY A 13 4.13 -10.34 5.89
CA GLY A 13 3.09 -10.89 5.04
C GLY A 13 3.07 -10.24 3.65
N ALA A 14 3.18 -8.91 3.57
CA ALA A 14 3.23 -8.17 2.31
C ALA A 14 4.44 -8.59 1.46
N THR A 15 5.60 -8.81 2.09
CA THR A 15 6.81 -9.28 1.40
C THR A 15 6.66 -10.74 0.96
N ARG A 16 6.09 -11.61 1.82
CA ARG A 16 5.96 -13.04 1.54
C ARG A 16 4.96 -13.36 0.43
N TRP A 17 3.87 -12.61 0.35
CA TRP A 17 2.82 -12.81 -0.65
C TRP A 17 3.03 -11.97 -1.91
N SER A 18 4.00 -11.06 -1.91
CA SER A 18 4.29 -10.15 -3.04
C SER A 18 3.07 -9.37 -3.55
N ARG A 19 2.04 -9.19 -2.70
CA ARG A 19 0.77 -8.49 -3.01
C ARG A 19 0.43 -7.50 -1.92
N LYS A 20 0.93 -6.28 -2.06
CA LYS A 20 0.79 -5.24 -1.04
C LYS A 20 -0.64 -4.74 -0.88
N GLY A 21 -1.37 -4.58 -1.97
CA GLY A 21 -2.77 -4.18 -1.92
C GLY A 21 -3.62 -5.16 -1.12
N LEU A 22 -3.43 -6.48 -1.32
CA LEU A 22 -4.12 -7.51 -0.55
C LEU A 22 -3.74 -7.47 0.93
N ALA A 23 -2.46 -7.27 1.24
CA ALA A 23 -1.99 -7.15 2.63
C ALA A 23 -2.64 -5.95 3.34
N ILE A 24 -2.72 -4.78 2.69
CA ILE A 24 -3.38 -3.59 3.23
C ILE A 24 -4.87 -3.87 3.46
N ALA A 25 -5.56 -4.49 2.50
CA ALA A 25 -6.98 -4.81 2.62
C ALA A 25 -7.25 -5.78 3.79
N LEU A 26 -6.43 -6.81 3.97
CA LEU A 26 -6.55 -7.76 5.07
C LEU A 26 -6.31 -7.09 6.43
N VAL A 27 -5.29 -6.24 6.53
CA VAL A 27 -5.02 -5.49 7.77
C VAL A 27 -6.15 -4.52 8.09
N ALA A 28 -6.77 -3.90 7.07
CA ALA A 28 -7.90 -2.99 7.25
C ALA A 28 -9.18 -3.66 7.81
N ILE A 29 -9.32 -4.98 7.69
CA ILE A 29 -10.43 -5.72 8.30
C ILE A 29 -10.38 -5.63 9.83
N LEU A 30 -9.20 -5.62 10.44
CA LEU A 30 -9.05 -5.58 11.90
C LEU A 30 -9.66 -4.31 12.52
N PRO A 31 -9.31 -3.08 12.08
CA PRO A 31 -9.93 -1.88 12.59
C PRO A 31 -11.42 -1.76 12.24
N ILE A 32 -11.88 -2.33 11.13
CA ILE A 32 -13.32 -2.39 10.81
C ILE A 32 -14.06 -3.21 11.87
N ILE A 33 -13.59 -4.43 12.16
CA ILE A 33 -14.20 -5.29 13.21
C ILE A 33 -14.13 -4.58 14.55
N GLY A 34 -12.98 -4.00 14.93
CA GLY A 34 -12.83 -3.28 16.19
C GLY A 34 -13.81 -2.12 16.33
N THR A 35 -14.01 -1.33 15.27
CA THR A 35 -14.95 -0.21 15.27
C THR A 35 -16.41 -0.69 15.37
N ILE A 36 -16.79 -1.76 14.66
CA ILE A 36 -18.11 -2.37 14.77
C ILE A 36 -18.36 -2.85 16.22
N MET A 37 -17.38 -3.51 16.85
CA MET A 37 -17.48 -3.90 18.25
C MET A 37 -17.70 -2.70 19.17
N MET A 38 -16.99 -1.60 18.96
CA MET A 38 -17.14 -0.38 19.76
C MET A 38 -18.50 0.29 19.56
N LEU A 39 -19.15 0.13 18.40
CA LEU A 39 -20.49 0.67 18.10
C LEU A 39 -21.61 -0.20 18.65
N THR A 40 -21.45 -1.53 18.67
CA THR A 40 -22.53 -2.47 18.95
C THR A 40 -22.52 -3.01 20.39
N VAL A 41 -21.34 -3.14 21.01
CA VAL A 41 -21.21 -3.74 22.34
C VAL A 41 -21.58 -2.75 23.44
N PRO A 42 -22.45 -3.13 24.39
CA PRO A 42 -22.80 -2.31 25.54
C PRO A 42 -21.59 -1.96 26.40
N ARG A 43 -21.56 -0.75 26.94
CA ARG A 43 -20.45 -0.23 27.77
C ARG A 43 -20.15 -1.04 29.05
N GLN A 44 -21.07 -1.90 29.46
CA GLN A 44 -20.86 -2.78 30.61
C GLN A 44 -19.72 -3.80 30.37
N HIS A 45 -19.53 -4.25 29.13
CA HIS A 45 -18.51 -5.22 28.74
C HIS A 45 -17.16 -4.56 28.41
N LYS A 46 -16.53 -3.93 29.43
CA LYS A 46 -15.27 -3.17 29.28
C LYS A 46 -14.15 -3.96 28.61
N GLY A 47 -14.01 -5.27 28.91
CA GLY A 47 -12.97 -6.12 28.31
C GLY A 47 -13.13 -6.30 26.81
N VAL A 48 -14.37 -6.48 26.33
CA VAL A 48 -14.67 -6.61 24.89
C VAL A 48 -14.42 -5.30 24.16
N LEU A 49 -14.79 -4.17 24.74
CA LEU A 49 -14.52 -2.84 24.19
C LEU A 49 -13.02 -2.55 24.12
N LEU A 50 -12.27 -2.94 25.16
CA LEU A 50 -10.80 -2.80 25.16
C LEU A 50 -10.15 -3.65 24.07
N PHE A 51 -10.65 -4.87 23.84
CA PHE A 51 -10.19 -5.70 22.73
C PHE A 51 -10.50 -5.05 21.37
N GLY A 52 -11.72 -4.51 21.20
CA GLY A 52 -12.08 -3.75 19.99
C GLY A 52 -11.13 -2.56 19.75
N TYR A 53 -10.78 -1.81 20.80
CA TYR A 53 -9.81 -0.72 20.73
C TYR A 53 -8.42 -1.19 20.29
N TYR A 54 -7.97 -2.34 20.77
CA TYR A 54 -6.70 -2.93 20.33
C TYR A 54 -6.73 -3.33 18.84
N LEU A 55 -7.88 -3.83 18.35
CA LEU A 55 -8.02 -4.11 16.91
C LEU A 55 -7.96 -2.83 16.07
N VAL A 56 -8.58 -1.75 16.51
CA VAL A 56 -8.47 -0.43 15.82
C VAL A 56 -7.02 0.05 15.79
N SER A 57 -6.25 -0.21 16.85
CA SER A 57 -4.83 0.18 16.92
C SER A 57 -3.96 -0.48 15.84
N CYS A 58 -4.40 -1.59 15.22
CA CYS A 58 -3.71 -2.23 14.10
C CYS A 58 -3.66 -1.35 12.83
N LEU A 59 -4.47 -0.27 12.77
CA LEU A 59 -4.38 0.76 11.73
C LEU A 59 -2.96 1.30 11.53
N ALA A 60 -2.17 1.38 12.58
CA ALA A 60 -0.78 1.84 12.52
C ALA A 60 0.09 1.03 11.54
N ALA A 61 -0.30 -0.21 11.21
CA ALA A 61 0.41 -1.04 10.25
C ALA A 61 0.12 -0.69 8.78
N ILE A 62 -0.98 -0.02 8.49
CA ILE A 62 -1.37 0.36 7.12
C ILE A 62 -0.47 1.48 6.59
N THR A 63 -0.13 2.46 7.40
CA THR A 63 0.65 3.64 7.00
C THR A 63 2.00 3.27 6.35
N PRO A 64 2.89 2.48 6.97
CA PRO A 64 4.17 2.12 6.35
C PRO A 64 3.99 1.28 5.08
N LEU A 65 2.95 0.46 4.99
CA LEU A 65 2.64 -0.30 3.78
C LEU A 65 2.25 0.63 2.62
N ILE A 66 1.41 1.64 2.86
CA ILE A 66 1.02 2.63 1.85
C ILE A 66 2.25 3.41 1.37
N TYR A 67 3.12 3.89 2.27
CA TYR A 67 4.34 4.60 1.89
C TYR A 67 5.27 3.76 1.04
N THR A 68 5.52 2.52 1.46
CA THR A 68 6.38 1.59 0.71
C THR A 68 5.79 1.30 -0.67
N TRP A 69 4.48 1.07 -0.74
CA TRP A 69 3.79 0.76 -1.98
C TRP A 69 3.78 1.95 -2.95
N HIS A 70 3.53 3.16 -2.42
CA HIS A 70 3.59 4.39 -3.18
C HIS A 70 4.99 4.61 -3.81
N VAL A 71 6.05 4.52 -3.00
CA VAL A 71 7.43 4.75 -3.46
C VAL A 71 7.85 3.74 -4.54
N GLN A 72 7.42 2.49 -4.41
CA GLN A 72 7.73 1.44 -5.39
C GLN A 72 6.96 1.59 -6.71
N ASN A 73 5.79 2.25 -6.69
CA ASN A 73 4.97 2.46 -7.88
C ASN A 73 5.14 3.86 -8.50
N THR A 74 6.18 4.58 -8.13
CA THR A 74 6.46 5.90 -8.68
C THR A 74 7.91 5.95 -9.17
N ALA A 75 8.11 6.16 -10.47
CA ALA A 75 9.41 6.42 -11.07
C ALA A 75 9.59 7.91 -11.39
N GLY A 76 10.85 8.33 -11.53
CA GLY A 76 11.25 9.72 -11.68
C GLY A 76 11.40 10.41 -10.33
N ASP A 77 12.58 10.94 -10.06
CA ASP A 77 12.92 11.53 -8.76
C ASP A 77 12.05 12.73 -8.43
N THR A 78 11.80 13.58 -9.41
CA THR A 78 10.93 14.76 -9.25
C THR A 78 9.49 14.33 -8.94
N LYS A 79 8.94 13.37 -9.69
CA LYS A 79 7.59 12.86 -9.46
C LYS A 79 7.47 12.18 -8.10
N LYS A 80 8.47 11.36 -7.72
CA LYS A 80 8.49 10.66 -6.42
C LYS A 80 8.49 11.63 -5.25
N LYS A 81 9.28 12.71 -5.32
CA LYS A 81 9.33 13.76 -4.29
C LYS A 81 7.98 14.50 -4.18
N CYS A 82 7.42 14.93 -5.31
CA CYS A 82 6.14 15.63 -5.34
C CYS A 82 4.99 14.77 -4.80
N THR A 83 4.87 13.53 -5.26
CA THR A 83 3.79 12.63 -4.81
C THR A 83 3.97 12.22 -3.35
N SER A 84 5.20 12.01 -2.86
CA SER A 84 5.46 11.76 -1.45
C SER A 84 5.08 12.95 -0.57
N ALA A 85 5.35 14.19 -1.04
CA ALA A 85 4.91 15.40 -0.34
C ALA A 85 3.38 15.50 -0.29
N MET A 86 2.67 15.16 -1.36
CA MET A 86 1.20 15.13 -1.39
C MET A 86 0.62 14.10 -0.41
N VAL A 87 1.21 12.90 -0.35
CA VAL A 87 0.81 11.86 0.61
C VAL A 87 1.03 12.35 2.05
N PHE A 88 2.16 13.01 2.31
CA PHE A 88 2.45 13.58 3.63
C PHE A 88 1.47 14.68 4.03
N ILE A 89 1.16 15.62 3.11
CA ILE A 89 0.16 16.67 3.33
C ILE A 89 -1.21 16.05 3.63
N GLY A 90 -1.63 15.03 2.87
CA GLY A 90 -2.88 14.31 3.11
C GLY A 90 -2.92 13.67 4.50
N MET A 91 -1.82 13.05 4.93
CA MET A 91 -1.70 12.47 6.27
C MET A 91 -1.81 13.53 7.37
N CYS A 92 -1.11 14.66 7.23
CA CYS A 92 -1.18 15.76 8.19
C CYS A 92 -2.59 16.35 8.26
N THR A 93 -3.23 16.55 7.13
CA THR A 93 -4.62 17.03 7.05
C THR A 93 -5.57 16.06 7.75
N GLY A 94 -5.42 14.76 7.53
CA GLY A 94 -6.22 13.74 8.21
C GLY A 94 -6.03 13.73 9.72
N ASN A 95 -4.80 13.96 10.20
CA ASN A 95 -4.51 14.06 11.64
C ASN A 95 -5.13 15.30 12.30
N VAL A 96 -5.36 16.38 11.53
CA VAL A 96 -6.07 17.56 12.04
C VAL A 96 -7.60 17.33 12.01
N ILE A 97 -8.14 16.83 10.91
CA ILE A 97 -9.59 16.63 10.73
C ILE A 97 -10.11 15.49 11.62
N GLY A 98 -9.34 14.41 11.77
CA GLY A 98 -9.77 13.20 12.50
C GLY A 98 -10.30 13.48 13.91
N PRO A 99 -9.54 14.16 14.78
CA PRO A 99 -10.02 14.52 16.13
C PRO A 99 -11.26 15.42 16.13
N LEU A 100 -11.42 16.29 15.12
CA LEU A 100 -12.56 17.21 15.02
C LEU A 100 -13.90 16.49 14.76
N LEU A 101 -13.84 15.23 14.30
CA LEU A 101 -15.04 14.41 14.12
C LEU A 101 -15.61 13.85 15.44
N TYR A 102 -14.91 14.07 16.55
CA TYR A 102 -15.31 13.63 17.89
C TYR A 102 -15.72 14.85 18.71
N SER A 103 -17.02 15.11 18.81
CA SER A 103 -17.55 16.18 19.67
C SER A 103 -17.68 15.70 21.12
N VAL A 104 -17.44 16.60 22.06
CA VAL A 104 -17.66 16.35 23.48
C VAL A 104 -19.13 16.07 23.78
N ASP A 105 -20.04 16.67 22.98
CA ASP A 105 -21.47 16.51 23.12
C ASP A 105 -21.96 15.08 22.79
N ASP A 106 -21.15 14.32 22.02
CA ASP A 106 -21.45 12.92 21.67
C ASP A 106 -21.02 11.90 22.74
N ALA A 107 -20.47 12.39 23.86
CA ALA A 107 -20.07 11.52 24.96
C ALA A 107 -21.30 10.82 25.56
N PRO A 108 -21.17 9.56 26.02
CA PRO A 108 -19.95 8.73 26.09
C PRO A 108 -19.74 7.82 24.88
N LEU A 109 -20.63 7.84 23.90
CA LEU A 109 -20.64 6.86 22.81
C LEU A 109 -19.85 7.28 21.58
N TYR A 110 -19.67 8.57 21.35
CA TYR A 110 -18.95 9.14 20.18
C TYR A 110 -19.34 8.49 18.84
N ARG A 111 -20.63 8.18 18.65
CA ARG A 111 -21.14 7.46 17.49
C ARG A 111 -20.77 8.10 16.14
N PRO A 112 -20.93 9.43 15.95
CA PRO A 112 -20.59 10.03 14.67
C PRO A 112 -19.13 9.86 14.29
N GLY A 113 -18.19 10.04 15.23
CA GLY A 113 -16.77 9.82 15.02
C GLY A 113 -16.43 8.36 14.70
N LEU A 114 -17.03 7.41 15.41
CA LEU A 114 -16.82 5.97 15.14
C LEU A 114 -17.40 5.55 13.79
N ILE A 115 -18.56 6.08 13.38
CA ILE A 115 -19.14 5.82 12.05
C ILE A 115 -18.25 6.39 10.96
N SER A 116 -17.75 7.62 11.13
CA SER A 116 -16.81 8.23 10.19
C SER A 116 -15.54 7.39 10.02
N ASN A 117 -14.96 6.88 11.12
CA ASN A 117 -13.83 5.98 11.05
C ASN A 117 -14.16 4.67 10.32
N LEU A 118 -15.32 4.07 10.60
CA LEU A 118 -15.76 2.84 9.92
C LEU A 118 -15.85 3.05 8.40
N VAL A 119 -16.44 4.15 7.97
CA VAL A 119 -16.53 4.51 6.53
C VAL A 119 -15.14 4.68 5.94
N MET A 120 -14.22 5.38 6.62
CA MET A 120 -12.86 5.59 6.13
C MET A 120 -12.08 4.27 6.04
N PHE A 121 -12.19 3.36 7.01
CA PHE A 121 -11.53 2.05 6.96
C PHE A 121 -12.08 1.19 5.82
N ALA A 122 -13.40 1.22 5.59
CA ALA A 122 -14.02 0.53 4.46
C ALA A 122 -13.53 1.10 3.12
N LEU A 123 -13.44 2.43 2.99
CA LEU A 123 -12.89 3.08 1.79
C LEU A 123 -11.43 2.68 1.55
N VAL A 124 -10.59 2.67 2.58
CA VAL A 124 -9.19 2.21 2.47
C VAL A 124 -9.13 0.77 1.98
N ALA A 125 -9.95 -0.14 2.53
CA ALA A 125 -9.98 -1.54 2.11
C ALA A 125 -10.42 -1.68 0.64
N ILE A 126 -11.46 -0.97 0.22
CA ILE A 126 -11.95 -1.00 -1.17
C ILE A 126 -10.89 -0.46 -2.13
N ILE A 127 -10.28 0.69 -1.83
CA ILE A 127 -9.25 1.30 -2.67
C ILE A 127 -8.02 0.38 -2.76
N ALA A 128 -7.62 -0.25 -1.64
CA ALA A 128 -6.50 -1.20 -1.62
C ALA A 128 -6.74 -2.44 -2.48
N LEU A 129 -7.99 -2.81 -2.76
CA LEU A 129 -8.34 -3.88 -3.71
C LEU A 129 -8.45 -3.39 -5.16
N LEU A 130 -8.88 -2.14 -5.39
CA LEU A 130 -9.04 -1.59 -6.73
C LEU A 130 -7.71 -1.18 -7.38
N ILE A 131 -6.78 -0.59 -6.60
CA ILE A 131 -5.48 -0.14 -7.11
C ILE A 131 -4.69 -1.29 -7.78
N PRO A 132 -4.56 -2.50 -7.21
CA PRO A 132 -3.86 -3.60 -7.87
C PRO A 132 -4.44 -3.96 -9.24
N MET A 133 -5.75 -3.90 -9.39
CA MET A 133 -6.42 -4.15 -10.67
C MET A 133 -6.01 -3.10 -11.71
N TYR A 134 -5.99 -1.84 -11.31
CA TYR A 134 -5.53 -0.74 -12.16
C TYR A 134 -4.05 -0.87 -12.52
N LEU A 135 -3.18 -1.19 -11.55
CA LEU A 135 -1.74 -1.40 -11.80
C LEU A 135 -1.49 -2.59 -12.74
N ALA A 136 -2.27 -3.67 -12.61
CA ALA A 136 -2.18 -4.81 -13.53
C ALA A 136 -2.57 -4.41 -14.97
N LEU A 137 -3.56 -3.53 -15.14
CA LEU A 137 -3.91 -2.98 -16.45
C LEU A 137 -2.78 -2.10 -17.02
N LEU A 138 -2.12 -1.29 -16.19
CA LEU A 138 -0.96 -0.50 -16.61
C LEU A 138 0.21 -1.40 -17.04
N ASN A 139 0.52 -2.45 -16.28
CA ASN A 139 1.56 -3.42 -16.65
C ASN A 139 1.26 -4.07 -18.01
N LYS A 140 -0.01 -4.43 -18.29
CA LYS A 140 -0.39 -4.95 -19.61
C LYS A 140 -0.19 -3.93 -20.73
N ARG A 141 -0.49 -2.65 -20.48
CA ARG A 141 -0.24 -1.58 -21.46
C ARG A 141 1.24 -1.38 -21.73
N HIS A 142 2.08 -1.43 -20.70
CA HIS A 142 3.53 -1.35 -20.84
C HIS A 142 4.08 -2.55 -21.61
N ALA A 143 3.62 -3.77 -21.31
CA ALA A 143 4.03 -4.96 -22.06
C ALA A 143 3.72 -4.83 -23.56
N LYS A 144 2.50 -4.38 -23.93
CA LYS A 144 2.12 -4.15 -25.31
C LYS A 144 3.00 -3.09 -26.00
N ARG A 145 3.28 -1.98 -25.32
CA ARG A 145 4.15 -0.92 -25.85
C ARG A 145 5.57 -1.41 -26.07
N ARG A 146 6.08 -2.28 -25.20
CA ARG A 146 7.40 -2.90 -25.38
C ARG A 146 7.45 -3.81 -26.60
N GLU A 147 6.40 -4.63 -26.82
CA GLU A 147 6.29 -5.45 -28.03
C GLU A 147 6.29 -4.60 -29.30
N GLU A 148 5.58 -3.47 -29.31
CA GLU A 148 5.56 -2.51 -30.42
C GLU A 148 6.94 -1.91 -30.71
N LEU A 149 7.80 -1.79 -29.68
CA LEU A 149 9.19 -1.32 -29.78
C LEU A 149 10.19 -2.44 -30.08
N GLY A 150 9.74 -3.69 -30.29
CA GLY A 150 10.60 -4.85 -30.54
C GLY A 150 11.33 -5.40 -29.33
N LYS A 151 10.94 -4.97 -28.11
CA LYS A 151 11.48 -5.48 -26.84
C LYS A 151 10.67 -6.67 -26.33
N SER A 152 11.25 -7.48 -25.44
CA SER A 152 10.53 -8.59 -24.79
C SER A 152 9.33 -8.07 -23.99
N ALA A 153 8.14 -8.70 -24.15
CA ALA A 153 6.94 -8.39 -23.38
C ALA A 153 7.09 -8.74 -21.89
N ILE A 154 7.89 -9.74 -21.59
CA ILE A 154 8.07 -10.26 -20.22
C ILE A 154 9.31 -9.62 -19.63
N ARG A 155 9.10 -8.81 -18.59
CA ARG A 155 10.17 -8.36 -17.70
C ARG A 155 9.98 -8.99 -16.33
N ILE A 156 11.04 -9.51 -15.77
CA ILE A 156 11.02 -10.11 -14.44
C ILE A 156 11.32 -9.00 -13.43
N ASP A 157 10.45 -8.86 -12.43
CA ASP A 157 10.70 -7.94 -11.30
C ASP A 157 11.83 -8.50 -10.42
N GLU A 158 13.03 -8.01 -10.64
CA GLU A 158 14.24 -8.45 -9.93
C GLU A 158 14.21 -8.10 -8.45
N SER A 159 13.44 -7.07 -8.07
CA SER A 159 13.33 -6.63 -6.67
C SER A 159 12.71 -7.70 -5.76
N MET A 160 11.99 -8.65 -6.34
CA MET A 160 11.26 -9.72 -5.63
C MET A 160 11.89 -11.09 -5.82
N LEU A 161 12.96 -11.23 -6.63
CA LEU A 161 13.64 -12.50 -6.86
C LEU A 161 14.49 -12.90 -5.64
N LYS A 162 14.38 -14.15 -5.24
CA LYS A 162 15.31 -14.72 -4.25
C LYS A 162 16.69 -14.84 -4.87
N LYS A 163 17.73 -14.54 -4.09
CA LYS A 163 19.14 -14.54 -4.49
C LYS A 163 19.62 -15.81 -5.25
N LYS A 164 18.94 -16.95 -5.07
CA LYS A 164 19.22 -18.20 -5.81
C LYS A 164 18.69 -18.23 -7.24
N GLU A 165 17.59 -17.52 -7.51
CA GLU A 165 17.00 -17.44 -8.86
C GLU A 165 17.72 -16.41 -9.73
N MET A 166 18.32 -15.37 -9.10
CA MET A 166 19.18 -14.41 -9.78
C MET A 166 20.39 -15.05 -10.44
N THR A 167 21.01 -16.04 -9.78
CA THR A 167 22.27 -16.66 -10.27
C THR A 167 22.06 -17.55 -11.49
N GLN A 168 20.90 -18.18 -11.65
CA GLN A 168 20.63 -19.09 -12.78
C GLN A 168 20.03 -18.40 -14.01
N LYS A 169 19.26 -17.33 -13.83
CA LYS A 169 18.64 -16.57 -14.94
C LYS A 169 19.44 -15.34 -15.36
N GLY A 170 20.24 -14.77 -14.47
CA GLY A 170 21.03 -13.58 -14.73
C GLY A 170 22.10 -13.76 -15.82
N VAL A 171 22.66 -14.95 -15.95
CA VAL A 171 23.77 -15.21 -16.88
C VAL A 171 23.33 -15.21 -18.37
N GLU A 172 22.07 -15.57 -18.65
CA GLU A 172 21.59 -15.69 -20.05
C GLU A 172 20.95 -14.40 -20.59
N MET A 173 20.40 -13.53 -19.73
CA MET A 173 19.75 -12.27 -20.11
C MET A 173 20.70 -11.06 -20.11
N GLU A 174 21.79 -11.10 -19.34
CA GLU A 174 22.70 -9.97 -19.10
C GLU A 174 23.45 -9.47 -20.32
N ALA A 175 23.66 -10.29 -21.34
CA ALA A 175 24.51 -9.92 -22.48
C ALA A 175 23.82 -9.00 -23.51
N GLN A 176 22.50 -8.96 -23.58
CA GLN A 176 21.77 -8.19 -24.58
C GLN A 176 21.07 -6.94 -24.05
N ASP A 177 20.60 -6.92 -22.79
CA ASP A 177 19.78 -5.84 -22.25
C ASP A 177 20.57 -4.79 -21.46
N GLN A 178 21.75 -5.12 -20.94
CA GLN A 178 22.55 -4.22 -20.09
C GLN A 178 23.01 -2.92 -20.78
N ARG A 179 23.15 -2.91 -22.08
CA ARG A 179 23.57 -1.69 -22.81
C ARG A 179 22.46 -0.64 -22.94
N GLN A 180 21.19 -1.03 -22.89
CA GLN A 180 20.04 -0.12 -22.96
C GLN A 180 19.47 0.24 -21.59
N GLU A 181 19.58 -0.63 -20.58
CA GLU A 181 19.11 -0.35 -19.21
C GLU A 181 19.92 0.74 -18.50
N GLN A 182 21.21 0.86 -18.82
CA GLN A 182 22.09 1.86 -18.22
C GLN A 182 21.69 3.30 -18.58
N ASP A 183 21.06 3.50 -19.73
CA ASP A 183 20.67 4.83 -20.21
C ASP A 183 19.34 5.33 -19.57
N ASN A 184 18.38 4.45 -19.32
CA ASN A 184 17.07 4.82 -18.75
C ASN A 184 17.07 4.87 -17.21
N GLY A 185 17.98 4.19 -16.53
CA GLY A 185 18.10 4.20 -15.07
C GLY A 185 18.55 5.54 -14.49
N PHE A 186 19.30 6.33 -15.25
CA PHE A 186 19.78 7.67 -14.87
C PHE A 186 18.93 8.81 -15.44
N SER A 187 17.98 8.52 -16.33
CA SER A 187 17.04 9.52 -16.83
C SER A 187 15.89 9.69 -15.82
N ASP A 188 15.52 10.95 -15.49
CA ASP A 188 14.37 11.26 -14.62
C ASP A 188 13.02 10.98 -15.35
N LEU A 189 12.92 9.78 -15.95
CA LEU A 189 11.72 9.35 -16.65
C LEU A 189 10.65 8.91 -15.64
N THR A 190 9.45 9.43 -15.83
CA THR A 190 8.31 9.01 -15.03
C THR A 190 7.86 7.59 -15.40
N ASP A 191 7.25 6.87 -14.45
CA ASP A 191 6.68 5.54 -14.63
C ASP A 191 5.81 5.40 -15.90
N MET A 192 5.05 6.44 -16.27
CA MET A 192 4.21 6.46 -17.48
C MET A 192 4.99 6.57 -18.79
N LYS A 193 6.18 7.19 -18.76
CA LYS A 193 7.04 7.39 -19.94
C LYS A 193 8.06 6.27 -20.10
N ASN A 194 8.45 5.63 -18.99
CA ASN A 194 9.39 4.53 -18.98
C ASN A 194 8.62 3.23 -19.24
N GLU A 195 8.70 2.67 -20.44
CA GLU A 195 8.08 1.39 -20.82
C GLU A 195 8.67 0.21 -20.06
N ASP A 196 9.86 0.35 -19.49
CA ASP A 196 10.54 -0.69 -18.73
C ASP A 196 10.13 -0.69 -17.26
N PHE A 197 9.31 0.27 -16.82
CA PHE A 197 8.82 0.31 -15.46
C PHE A 197 7.75 -0.75 -15.18
N ILE A 198 7.91 -1.50 -14.09
CA ILE A 198 6.95 -2.52 -13.64
C ILE A 198 6.25 -2.02 -12.36
N TYR A 199 4.93 -1.98 -12.40
CA TYR A 199 4.13 -1.68 -11.21
C TYR A 199 3.98 -2.91 -10.32
N VAL A 200 4.17 -2.73 -9.01
CA VAL A 200 4.05 -3.76 -7.97
C VAL A 200 2.66 -3.69 -7.33
N TYR A 201 1.92 -4.81 -7.29
CA TYR A 201 0.55 -4.90 -6.77
C TYR A 201 0.35 -5.90 -5.63
#